data_4f2bde9ce3d16b879fa222215eb29ab5
#
_entry.id   4f2bde9ce3d16b879fa222215eb29ab5
#
_cell.length_a   1.000
_cell.length_b   1.000
_cell.length_c   1.000
_cell.angle_alpha   90.00
_cell.angle_beta   90.00
_cell.angle_gamma   90.00
#
_symmetry.space_group_name_H-M   'P 1'
#
loop_
_entity.id
_entity.type
_entity.pdbx_description
1 polymer ?
#
loop_
_entity_poly.entity_id
_entity_poly.type
_entity_poly.pdbx_seq_one_letter_code
_entity_poly.pdbx_strand_id
1 'polypeptide(L)'
;MAHPRSRTAPWEAPAWKTILSLCCAVLLGLAFIVAGTWKITDPLSAAARMREALLPAWLSLPAALSLGISETFAGVLLLVPRYRRWGAWLTGLLLIAFLGYFAINYSALRGEECNCFPWIKRTVGPAFIIGDLVMLAMTWFA
;
A
#
# COMPACT_ATOMS: atom_id res chain seq x y z
N MET A 1 -37.69 -40.26 -3.95
CA MET A 1 -36.33 -39.74 -4.22
C MET A 1 -36.34 -38.25 -3.89
N ALA A 2 -35.81 -37.86 -2.73
CA ALA A 2 -35.78 -36.47 -2.31
C ALA A 2 -34.48 -35.85 -2.81
N HIS A 3 -34.56 -34.82 -3.68
CA HIS A 3 -33.45 -33.99 -4.08
C HIS A 3 -32.88 -33.28 -2.83
N PRO A 4 -31.58 -33.38 -2.52
CA PRO A 4 -31.00 -32.55 -1.50
C PRO A 4 -31.02 -31.10 -2.02
N ARG A 5 -31.86 -30.26 -1.42
CA ARG A 5 -31.74 -28.80 -1.57
C ARG A 5 -30.36 -28.39 -1.07
N SER A 6 -29.47 -28.00 -1.97
CA SER A 6 -28.26 -27.33 -1.63
C SER A 6 -28.63 -26.04 -0.87
N ARG A 7 -28.51 -26.08 0.44
CA ARG A 7 -28.57 -24.87 1.26
C ARG A 7 -27.31 -24.07 0.91
N THR A 8 -27.45 -23.13 0.00
CA THR A 8 -26.48 -22.07 -0.13
C THR A 8 -26.44 -21.35 1.22
N ALA A 9 -25.34 -21.47 1.90
CA ALA A 9 -25.15 -20.82 3.18
C ALA A 9 -25.28 -19.30 2.98
N PRO A 10 -26.05 -18.57 3.81
CA PRO A 10 -26.34 -17.15 3.61
C PRO A 10 -25.14 -16.21 3.68
N TRP A 11 -23.93 -16.72 3.92
CA TRP A 11 -22.66 -15.98 3.96
C TRP A 11 -21.75 -16.21 2.74
N GLU A 12 -22.19 -16.95 1.73
CA GLU A 12 -21.45 -17.05 0.48
C GLU A 12 -21.46 -15.68 -0.20
N ALA A 13 -20.33 -14.98 -0.11
CA ALA A 13 -20.15 -13.70 -0.78
C ALA A 13 -20.38 -13.90 -2.29
N PRO A 14 -21.17 -13.05 -2.95
CA PRO A 14 -21.39 -13.17 -4.38
C PRO A 14 -20.06 -13.19 -5.13
N ALA A 15 -19.95 -14.01 -6.17
CA ALA A 15 -18.70 -14.27 -6.90
C ALA A 15 -17.95 -12.99 -7.32
N TRP A 16 -18.68 -11.93 -7.67
CA TRP A 16 -18.08 -10.64 -8.03
C TRP A 16 -17.31 -9.98 -6.86
N LYS A 17 -17.75 -10.13 -5.61
CA LYS A 17 -17.04 -9.60 -4.43
C LYS A 17 -15.72 -10.35 -4.20
N THR A 18 -15.72 -11.65 -4.41
CA THR A 18 -14.50 -12.47 -4.30
C THR A 18 -13.50 -12.11 -5.38
N ILE A 19 -13.97 -11.89 -6.62
CA ILE A 19 -13.10 -11.45 -7.73
C ILE A 19 -12.55 -10.06 -7.45
N LEU A 20 -13.37 -9.12 -7.01
CA LEU A 20 -12.93 -7.76 -6.67
C LEU A 20 -11.89 -7.77 -5.56
N SER A 21 -12.15 -8.52 -4.49
CA SER A 21 -11.20 -8.69 -3.38
C SER A 21 -9.86 -9.27 -3.87
N LEU A 22 -9.89 -10.28 -4.72
CA LEU A 22 -8.69 -10.87 -5.28
C LEU A 22 -7.92 -9.88 -6.16
N CYS A 23 -8.60 -9.15 -7.04
CA CYS A 23 -7.99 -8.13 -7.89
C CYS A 23 -7.35 -7.02 -7.05
N CYS A 24 -8.05 -6.51 -6.03
CA CYS A 24 -7.50 -5.50 -5.13
C CYS A 24 -6.25 -6.02 -4.39
N ALA A 25 -6.31 -7.24 -3.86
CA ALA A 25 -5.18 -7.83 -3.15
C ALA A 25 -3.96 -8.05 -4.04
N VAL A 26 -4.17 -8.51 -5.28
CA VAL A 26 -3.07 -8.72 -6.25
C VAL A 26 -2.46 -7.39 -6.67
N LEU A 27 -3.27 -6.41 -7.05
CA LEU A 27 -2.78 -5.10 -7.49
C LEU A 27 -2.02 -4.38 -6.37
N LEU A 28 -2.58 -4.31 -5.16
CA LEU A 28 -1.91 -3.72 -4.00
C LEU A 28 -0.66 -4.51 -3.61
N GLY A 29 -0.75 -5.84 -3.58
CA GLY A 29 0.38 -6.70 -3.23
C GLY A 29 1.56 -6.49 -4.16
N LEU A 30 1.34 -6.48 -5.47
CA LEU A 30 2.38 -6.22 -6.47
C LEU A 30 2.93 -4.79 -6.34
N ALA A 31 2.08 -3.79 -6.18
CA ALA A 31 2.51 -2.41 -6.01
C ALA A 31 3.42 -2.25 -4.78
N PHE A 32 3.06 -2.85 -3.65
CA PHE A 32 3.84 -2.80 -2.42
C PHE A 32 5.16 -3.58 -2.52
N ILE A 33 5.17 -4.75 -3.16
CA ILE A 33 6.39 -5.51 -3.41
C ILE A 33 7.35 -4.69 -4.29
N VAL A 34 6.88 -4.10 -5.37
CA VAL A 34 7.71 -3.29 -6.27
C VAL A 34 8.27 -2.07 -5.54
N ALA A 35 7.43 -1.32 -4.81
CA ALA A 35 7.86 -0.13 -4.07
C ALA A 35 8.86 -0.49 -2.96
N GLY A 36 8.59 -1.55 -2.21
CA GLY A 36 9.46 -2.01 -1.12
C GLY A 36 10.79 -2.57 -1.63
N THR A 37 10.75 -3.40 -2.66
CA THR A 37 11.95 -3.98 -3.27
C THR A 37 12.88 -2.90 -3.81
N TRP A 38 12.32 -1.87 -4.48
CA TRP A 38 13.12 -0.74 -4.94
C TRP A 38 13.83 -0.02 -3.79
N LYS A 39 13.17 0.23 -2.68
CA LYS A 39 13.76 0.89 -1.50
C LYS A 39 14.88 0.06 -0.87
N ILE A 40 14.79 -1.26 -0.96
CA ILE A 40 15.82 -2.17 -0.43
C ILE A 40 17.01 -2.28 -1.40
N THR A 41 16.76 -2.29 -2.71
CA THR A 41 17.82 -2.46 -3.72
C THR A 41 18.58 -1.17 -3.99
N ASP A 42 17.95 -0.01 -3.85
CA ASP A 42 18.58 1.30 -3.97
C ASP A 42 18.27 2.20 -2.74
N PRO A 43 18.82 1.84 -1.58
CA PRO A 43 18.50 2.53 -0.33
C PRO A 43 19.00 3.95 -0.27
N LEU A 44 20.05 4.29 -1.01
CA LEU A 44 20.61 5.67 -1.02
C LEU A 44 19.69 6.63 -1.76
N SER A 45 19.19 6.22 -2.92
CA SER A 45 18.17 7.00 -3.66
C SER A 45 16.87 7.10 -2.87
N ALA A 46 16.44 6.02 -2.22
CA ALA A 46 15.26 6.05 -1.35
C ALA A 46 15.45 6.99 -0.16
N ALA A 47 16.62 6.98 0.49
CA ALA A 47 16.95 7.88 1.59
C ALA A 47 17.05 9.36 1.13
N ALA A 48 17.55 9.61 -0.08
CA ALA A 48 17.57 10.98 -0.64
C ALA A 48 16.13 11.53 -0.77
N ARG A 49 15.19 10.71 -1.25
CA ARG A 49 13.78 11.10 -1.35
C ARG A 49 13.09 11.28 0.00
N MET A 50 13.48 10.50 1.01
CA MET A 50 13.02 10.72 2.38
C MET A 50 13.47 12.07 2.93
N ARG A 51 14.67 12.53 2.54
CA ARG A 51 15.16 13.88 2.90
C ARG A 51 14.38 14.99 2.20
N GLU A 52 14.04 14.81 0.94
CA GLU A 52 13.13 15.71 0.20
C GLU A 52 11.76 15.78 0.88
N ALA A 53 11.32 14.68 1.49
CA ALA A 53 10.12 14.62 2.32
C ALA A 53 10.32 15.13 3.76
N LEU A 54 11.32 15.95 4.02
CA LEU A 54 11.63 16.62 5.30
C LEU A 54 12.11 15.68 6.42
N LEU A 55 12.54 14.46 6.12
CA LEU A 55 13.17 13.60 7.14
C LEU A 55 14.60 14.04 7.40
N PRO A 56 15.05 14.02 8.69
CA PRO A 56 16.44 14.29 9.04
C PRO A 56 17.40 13.30 8.34
N ALA A 57 18.58 13.78 7.94
CA ALA A 57 19.53 12.97 7.17
C ALA A 57 19.95 11.67 7.88
N TRP A 58 20.09 11.70 9.20
CA TRP A 58 20.46 10.53 10.01
C TRP A 58 19.34 9.46 10.09
N LEU A 59 18.09 9.89 9.95
CA LEU A 59 16.92 9.00 10.01
C LEU A 59 16.50 8.50 8.62
N SER A 60 16.85 9.18 7.53
CA SER A 60 16.36 8.91 6.19
C SER A 60 16.72 7.51 5.69
N LEU A 61 17.94 7.04 5.93
CA LEU A 61 18.37 5.71 5.50
C LEU A 61 17.70 4.57 6.28
N PRO A 62 17.70 4.57 7.63
CA PRO A 62 16.99 3.54 8.38
C PRO A 62 15.49 3.57 8.14
N ALA A 63 14.89 4.74 7.94
CA ALA A 63 13.48 4.86 7.58
C ALA A 63 13.18 4.26 6.20
N ALA A 64 14.01 4.54 5.19
CA ALA A 64 13.84 3.97 3.86
C ALA A 64 13.93 2.43 3.87
N LEU A 65 14.90 1.87 4.59
CA LEU A 65 15.06 0.41 4.70
C LEU A 65 13.91 -0.24 5.47
N SER A 66 13.55 0.30 6.63
CA SER A 66 12.45 -0.26 7.43
C SER A 66 11.11 -0.17 6.69
N LEU A 67 10.86 0.93 5.99
CA LEU A 67 9.67 1.09 5.15
C LEU A 67 9.69 0.08 3.98
N GLY A 68 10.82 -0.05 3.28
CA GLY A 68 10.97 -1.00 2.18
C GLY A 68 10.72 -2.45 2.60
N ILE A 69 11.26 -2.87 3.75
CA ILE A 69 11.02 -4.20 4.32
C ILE A 69 9.55 -4.38 4.68
N SER A 70 8.95 -3.41 5.36
CA SER A 70 7.54 -3.45 5.77
C SER A 70 6.59 -3.50 4.57
N GLU A 71 6.85 -2.72 3.53
CA GLU A 71 6.09 -2.71 2.28
C GLU A 71 6.20 -4.05 1.55
N THR A 72 7.41 -4.58 1.38
CA THR A 72 7.60 -5.89 0.73
C THR A 72 6.88 -6.99 1.50
N PHE A 73 7.00 -6.99 2.83
CA PHE A 73 6.34 -7.96 3.68
C PHE A 73 4.81 -7.85 3.61
N ALA A 74 4.27 -6.64 3.67
CA ALA A 74 2.84 -6.39 3.52
C ALA A 74 2.31 -6.87 2.16
N GLY A 75 3.05 -6.59 1.09
CA GLY A 75 2.71 -7.05 -0.27
C GLY A 75 2.69 -8.57 -0.38
N VAL A 76 3.68 -9.27 0.18
CA VAL A 76 3.71 -10.74 0.20
C VAL A 76 2.53 -11.30 0.99
N LEU A 77 2.22 -10.74 2.16
CA LEU A 77 1.07 -11.18 2.96
C LEU A 77 -0.27 -11.02 2.22
N LEU A 78 -0.42 -9.95 1.42
CA LEU A 78 -1.62 -9.74 0.60
C LEU A 78 -1.80 -10.81 -0.47
N LEU A 79 -0.70 -11.29 -1.05
CA LEU A 79 -0.74 -12.34 -2.10
C LEU A 79 -1.01 -13.73 -1.54
N VAL A 80 -0.69 -13.97 -0.27
CA VAL A 80 -0.92 -15.27 0.38
C VAL A 80 -2.34 -15.31 0.98
N PRO A 81 -3.27 -16.14 0.45
CA PRO A 81 -4.68 -16.13 0.86
C PRO A 81 -4.89 -16.30 2.37
N ARG A 82 -4.06 -17.13 3.00
CA ARG A 82 -4.11 -17.43 4.45
C ARG A 82 -3.81 -16.21 5.31
N TYR A 83 -2.92 -15.31 4.85
CA TYR A 83 -2.44 -14.15 5.60
C TYR A 83 -2.93 -12.82 5.03
N ARG A 84 -3.79 -12.84 4.02
CA ARG A 84 -4.30 -11.65 3.33
C ARG A 84 -4.88 -10.61 4.28
N ARG A 85 -5.62 -11.04 5.30
CA ARG A 85 -6.21 -10.16 6.30
C ARG A 85 -5.14 -9.36 7.07
N TRP A 86 -4.05 -10.02 7.45
CA TRP A 86 -2.92 -9.36 8.10
C TRP A 86 -2.17 -8.42 7.13
N GLY A 87 -2.02 -8.84 5.89
CA GLY A 87 -1.48 -8.00 4.82
C GLY A 87 -2.30 -6.73 4.61
N ALA A 88 -3.63 -6.83 4.54
CA ALA A 88 -4.52 -5.70 4.41
C ALA A 88 -4.41 -4.73 5.60
N TRP A 89 -4.36 -5.25 6.83
CA TRP A 89 -4.16 -4.41 8.02
C TRP A 89 -2.82 -3.68 8.00
N LEU A 90 -1.74 -4.38 7.69
CA LEU A 90 -0.40 -3.78 7.63
C LEU A 90 -0.31 -2.72 6.51
N THR A 91 -0.83 -3.04 5.33
CA THR A 91 -0.90 -2.10 4.19
C THR A 91 -1.73 -0.87 4.53
N GLY A 92 -2.91 -1.05 5.15
CA GLY A 92 -3.77 0.04 5.59
C GLY A 92 -3.08 0.94 6.62
N LEU A 93 -2.38 0.34 7.59
CA LEU A 93 -1.61 1.09 8.60
C LEU A 93 -0.49 1.91 7.96
N LEU A 94 0.27 1.32 7.03
CA LEU A 94 1.33 2.02 6.31
C LEU A 94 0.79 3.20 5.48
N LEU A 95 -0.32 3.00 4.77
CA LEU A 95 -0.98 4.05 3.99
C LEU A 95 -1.51 5.18 4.88
N ILE A 96 -2.13 4.85 6.02
CA ILE A 96 -2.64 5.84 6.97
C ILE A 96 -1.48 6.65 7.57
N ALA A 97 -0.41 5.99 7.99
CA ALA A 97 0.78 6.66 8.53
C ALA A 97 1.41 7.60 7.49
N PHE A 98 1.52 7.12 6.25
CA PHE A 98 2.06 7.88 5.13
C PHE A 98 1.18 9.08 4.78
N LEU A 99 -0.12 8.86 4.60
CA LEU A 99 -1.09 9.92 4.31
C LEU A 99 -1.15 10.95 5.44
N GLY A 100 -1.13 10.50 6.70
CA GLY A 100 -1.09 11.39 7.87
C GLY A 100 0.15 12.26 7.89
N TYR A 101 1.33 11.68 7.61
CA TYR A 101 2.58 12.43 7.52
C TYR A 101 2.51 13.52 6.44
N PHE A 102 2.03 13.18 5.24
CA PHE A 102 1.88 14.15 4.16
C PHE A 102 0.79 15.18 4.42
N ALA A 103 -0.29 14.81 5.10
CA ALA A 103 -1.35 15.75 5.47
C ALA A 103 -0.85 16.82 6.47
N ILE A 104 -0.08 16.41 7.46
CA ILE A 104 0.50 17.34 8.47
C ILE A 104 1.52 18.29 7.82
N ASN A 105 2.32 17.79 6.89
CA ASN A 105 3.37 18.56 6.22
C ASN A 105 2.95 19.11 4.86
N TYR A 106 1.65 19.10 4.54
CA TYR A 106 1.14 19.44 3.21
C TYR A 106 1.57 20.81 2.72
N SER A 107 1.59 21.82 3.59
CA SER A 107 1.98 23.19 3.24
C SER A 107 3.44 23.31 2.80
N ALA A 108 4.32 22.50 3.40
CA ALA A 108 5.75 22.48 3.10
C ALA A 108 6.09 21.57 1.91
N LEU A 109 5.31 20.52 1.69
CA LEU A 109 5.56 19.50 0.65
C LEU A 109 4.75 19.71 -0.63
N ARG A 110 3.86 20.70 -0.65
CA ARG A 110 3.02 20.99 -1.82
C ARG A 110 3.87 21.39 -3.03
N GLY A 111 3.75 20.60 -4.10
CA GLY A 111 4.50 20.82 -5.34
C GLY A 111 5.82 20.06 -5.43
N GLU A 112 6.30 19.48 -4.32
CA GLU A 112 7.46 18.60 -4.33
C GLU A 112 7.13 17.25 -4.99
N GLU A 113 8.12 16.65 -5.65
CA GLU A 113 7.95 15.35 -6.28
C GLU A 113 7.97 14.23 -5.22
N CYS A 114 6.82 13.58 -5.00
CA CYS A 114 6.78 12.35 -4.22
C CYS A 114 7.00 11.16 -5.14
N ASN A 115 8.17 10.58 -5.05
CA ASN A 115 8.58 9.44 -5.86
C ASN A 115 8.53 8.15 -5.04
N CYS A 116 7.32 7.72 -4.64
CA CYS A 116 7.12 6.41 -4.01
C CYS A 116 7.44 5.26 -4.97
N PHE A 117 7.33 5.53 -6.27
CA PHE A 117 7.73 4.63 -7.35
C PHE A 117 8.80 5.29 -8.22
N PRO A 118 9.86 4.57 -8.61
CA PRO A 118 10.98 5.14 -9.38
C PRO A 118 10.59 5.64 -10.77
N TRP A 119 9.48 5.13 -11.31
CA TRP A 119 9.02 5.45 -12.67
C TRP A 119 7.84 6.43 -12.72
N ILE A 120 7.21 6.70 -11.59
CA ILE A 120 6.01 7.54 -11.55
C ILE A 120 6.33 8.81 -10.75
N LYS A 121 6.57 9.89 -11.47
CA LYS A 121 6.69 11.22 -10.87
C LYS A 121 5.30 11.71 -10.47
N ARG A 122 5.04 11.74 -9.17
CA ARG A 122 3.78 12.27 -8.61
C ARG A 122 4.12 13.46 -7.74
N THR A 123 3.58 14.61 -8.11
CA THR A 123 3.68 15.81 -7.26
C THR A 123 2.70 15.71 -6.09
N VAL A 124 3.14 16.14 -4.92
CA VAL A 124 2.26 16.24 -3.74
C VAL A 124 1.16 17.26 -4.02
N GLY A 125 -0.06 16.78 -4.19
CA GLY A 125 -1.21 17.57 -4.55
C GLY A 125 -2.51 16.79 -4.35
N PRO A 126 -3.67 17.37 -4.75
CA PRO A 126 -4.97 16.70 -4.57
C PRO A 126 -5.04 15.32 -5.23
N ALA A 127 -4.46 15.17 -6.42
CA ALA A 127 -4.44 13.89 -7.15
C ALA A 127 -3.61 12.81 -6.42
N PHE A 128 -2.57 13.20 -5.70
CA PHE A 128 -1.78 12.32 -4.85
C PHE A 128 -2.62 11.77 -3.69
N ILE A 129 -3.29 12.66 -2.96
CA ILE A 129 -4.16 12.30 -1.83
C ILE A 129 -5.31 11.39 -2.29
N ILE A 130 -5.94 11.71 -3.42
CA ILE A 130 -7.02 10.88 -4.00
C ILE A 130 -6.48 9.47 -4.34
N GLY A 131 -5.29 9.37 -4.92
CA GLY A 131 -4.67 8.09 -5.24
C GLY A 131 -4.43 7.21 -4.00
N ASP A 132 -3.93 7.81 -2.93
CA ASP A 132 -3.69 7.09 -1.67
C ASP A 132 -5.00 6.71 -0.96
N LEU A 133 -6.03 7.55 -1.04
CA LEU A 133 -7.36 7.21 -0.54
C LEU A 133 -7.99 6.05 -1.33
N VAL A 134 -7.79 5.99 -2.65
CA VAL A 134 -8.23 4.85 -3.46
C VAL A 134 -7.50 3.58 -3.05
N MET A 135 -6.18 3.64 -2.85
CA MET A 135 -5.41 2.49 -2.35
C MET A 135 -5.89 2.06 -0.96
N LEU A 136 -6.19 3.00 -0.07
CA LEU A 136 -6.73 2.72 1.25
C LEU A 136 -8.12 2.06 1.16
N ALA A 137 -8.99 2.52 0.26
CA ALA A 137 -10.27 1.87 0.00
C ALA A 137 -10.07 0.45 -0.55
N MET A 138 -9.08 0.22 -1.42
CA MET A 138 -8.76 -1.12 -1.92
C MET A 138 -8.31 -2.07 -0.80
N THR A 139 -7.62 -1.57 0.25
CA THR A 139 -7.26 -2.42 1.40
C THR A 139 -8.48 -2.93 2.17
N TRP A 140 -9.56 -2.15 2.16
CA TRP A 140 -10.82 -2.56 2.79
C TRP A 140 -11.50 -3.72 2.04
N PHE A 141 -11.31 -3.77 0.72
CA PHE A 141 -11.88 -4.83 -0.13
C PHE A 141 -10.93 -6.03 -0.29
N ALA A 142 -9.65 -5.87 0.02
CA ALA A 142 -8.66 -6.94 -0.08
C ALA A 142 -8.72 -7.90 1.11
#